data_ada42e5974b2b95498c21f7a2e18db59
#
_entry.id   ada42e5974b2b95498c21f7a2e18db59
#
_cell.length_a   1.000
_cell.length_b   1.000
_cell.length_c   1.000
_cell.angle_alpha   90.00
_cell.angle_beta   90.00
_cell.angle_gamma   90.00
#
_symmetry.space_group_name_H-M   'P 1'
#
loop_
_entity.id
_entity.type
_entity.pdbx_description
1 polymer ?
#
loop_
_entity_poly.entity_id
_entity_poly.type
_entity_poly.pdbx_seq_one_letter_code
_entity_poly.pdbx_strand_id
1 'polypeptide(L)'
;MVTSGAAREAEAFAVARTCRPHLADRARLVWVVSTVAMGGAAGFAGSAAASEGIRALAKSAARQWGPNGLTTAVLAVAPEVAFTPEAGAEVAATTTLADPALGRPGNPHGDLAPLLDLLADPAARFMTGATLVADGGVWMSP
;
A
#
# COMPACT_ATOMS: atom_id res chain seq x y z
N MET A 1 4.07 -11.05 17.70
CA MET A 1 5.40 -10.42 17.63
C MET A 1 5.32 -9.32 16.56
N VAL A 2 5.16 -8.08 16.99
CA VAL A 2 5.09 -6.93 16.05
C VAL A 2 6.50 -6.72 15.52
N THR A 3 6.75 -7.09 14.26
CA THR A 3 8.00 -6.71 13.60
C THR A 3 8.10 -5.18 13.60
N SER A 4 9.24 -4.65 14.01
CA SER A 4 9.46 -3.20 14.03
C SER A 4 9.21 -2.61 12.63
N GLY A 5 8.71 -1.37 12.55
CA GLY A 5 8.47 -0.71 11.26
C GLY A 5 9.71 -0.72 10.35
N ALA A 6 10.89 -0.53 10.93
CA ALA A 6 12.17 -0.59 10.20
C ALA A 6 12.44 -1.96 9.54
N ALA A 7 12.00 -3.06 10.13
CA ALA A 7 12.16 -4.39 9.53
C ALA A 7 11.30 -4.55 8.27
N ARG A 8 10.07 -4.05 8.28
CA ARG A 8 9.16 -4.10 7.11
C ARG A 8 9.65 -3.26 5.95
N GLU A 9 10.17 -2.08 6.24
CA GLU A 9 10.75 -1.19 5.23
C GLU A 9 11.98 -1.82 4.57
N ALA A 10 12.91 -2.35 5.40
CA ALA A 10 14.10 -3.05 4.91
C ALA A 10 13.74 -4.29 4.07
N GLU A 11 12.72 -5.04 4.49
CA GLU A 11 12.20 -6.19 3.74
C GLU A 11 11.61 -5.76 2.38
N ALA A 12 10.77 -4.73 2.35
CA ALA A 12 10.18 -4.21 1.12
C ALA A 12 11.27 -3.75 0.13
N PHE A 13 12.31 -3.08 0.62
CA PHE A 13 13.47 -2.68 -0.18
C PHE A 13 14.26 -3.88 -0.69
N ALA A 14 14.54 -4.87 0.17
CA ALA A 14 15.25 -6.08 -0.21
C ALA A 14 14.49 -6.88 -1.27
N VAL A 15 13.19 -7.07 -1.10
CA VAL A 15 12.31 -7.73 -2.08
C VAL A 15 12.34 -6.98 -3.41
N ALA A 16 12.14 -5.68 -3.42
CA ALA A 16 12.16 -4.88 -4.63
C ALA A 16 13.48 -5.01 -5.39
N ARG A 17 14.60 -4.94 -4.68
CA ARG A 17 15.95 -5.09 -5.25
C ARG A 17 16.21 -6.48 -5.80
N THR A 18 15.77 -7.52 -5.09
CA THR A 18 15.94 -8.92 -5.50
C THR A 18 15.06 -9.28 -6.69
N CYS A 19 13.83 -8.80 -6.71
CA CYS A 19 12.91 -9.07 -7.82
C CYS A 19 13.28 -8.32 -9.09
N ARG A 20 13.91 -7.14 -8.98
CA ARG A 20 14.19 -6.24 -10.12
C ARG A 20 14.82 -6.93 -11.34
N PRO A 21 15.87 -7.78 -11.21
CA PRO A 21 16.49 -8.46 -12.35
C PRO A 21 15.59 -9.48 -13.04
N HIS A 22 14.53 -9.94 -12.35
CA HIS A 22 13.61 -10.98 -12.82
C HIS A 22 12.28 -10.42 -13.34
N LEU A 23 12.08 -9.09 -13.26
CA LEU A 23 10.88 -8.46 -13.77
C LEU A 23 10.93 -8.38 -15.29
N ALA A 24 9.84 -8.78 -15.94
CA ALA A 24 9.67 -8.64 -17.37
C ALA A 24 9.70 -7.16 -17.79
N ASP A 25 9.99 -6.91 -19.06
CA ASP A 25 9.85 -5.59 -19.65
C ASP A 25 8.43 -5.07 -19.44
N ARG A 26 8.34 -3.81 -19.05
CA ARG A 26 7.06 -3.15 -18.77
C ARG A 26 6.29 -3.73 -17.57
N ALA A 27 6.95 -4.46 -16.68
CA ALA A 27 6.31 -4.91 -15.44
C ALA A 27 5.87 -3.73 -14.56
N ARG A 28 4.94 -4.03 -13.65
CA ARG A 28 4.52 -3.13 -12.60
C ARG A 28 4.78 -3.75 -11.24
N LEU A 29 5.31 -2.97 -10.32
CA LEU A 29 5.46 -3.34 -8.92
C LEU A 29 4.45 -2.55 -8.09
N VAL A 30 3.60 -3.28 -7.36
CA VAL A 30 2.56 -2.69 -6.51
C VAL A 30 2.83 -3.09 -5.07
N TRP A 31 2.90 -2.10 -4.19
CA TRP A 31 2.90 -2.31 -2.74
C TRP A 31 1.53 -2.04 -2.16
N VAL A 32 1.13 -2.87 -1.21
CA VAL A 32 -0.12 -2.66 -0.45
C VAL A 32 0.26 -2.22 0.96
N VAL A 33 -0.27 -1.10 1.41
CA VAL A 33 -0.06 -0.53 2.75
C VAL A 33 -1.40 -0.19 3.38
N SER A 34 -1.42 -0.01 4.70
CA SER A 34 -2.65 0.43 5.38
C SER A 34 -2.77 1.94 5.41
N THR A 35 -3.98 2.47 5.24
CA THR A 35 -4.30 3.89 5.41
C THR A 35 -4.14 4.40 6.84
N VAL A 36 -4.04 3.50 7.84
CA VAL A 36 -3.69 3.86 9.23
C VAL A 36 -2.42 4.71 9.30
N ALA A 37 -1.45 4.43 8.43
CA ALA A 37 -0.22 5.20 8.36
C ALA A 37 -0.44 6.66 7.94
N MET A 38 -1.39 6.88 7.05
CA MET A 38 -1.73 8.20 6.52
C MET A 38 -2.58 9.01 7.51
N GLY A 39 -3.40 8.33 8.31
CA GLY A 39 -4.23 8.93 9.35
C GLY A 39 -3.49 9.27 10.64
N GLY A 40 -2.30 8.72 10.85
CA GLY A 40 -1.49 9.01 12.04
C GLY A 40 -2.08 8.42 13.34
N ALA A 41 -2.53 7.18 13.31
CA ALA A 41 -3.16 6.53 14.46
C ALA A 41 -2.18 6.34 15.64
N ALA A 42 -2.65 6.62 16.86
CA ALA A 42 -1.90 6.44 18.09
C ALA A 42 -1.50 4.97 18.29
N GLY A 43 -0.28 4.71 18.74
CA GLY A 43 0.25 3.35 18.92
C GLY A 43 0.83 2.71 17.65
N PHE A 44 0.62 3.28 16.47
CA PHE A 44 1.03 2.72 15.18
C PHE A 44 2.24 3.43 14.54
N ALA A 45 3.00 4.22 15.29
CA ALA A 45 4.12 5.00 14.76
C ALA A 45 5.12 4.17 13.95
N GLY A 46 5.48 2.96 14.41
CA GLY A 46 6.39 2.08 13.68
C GLY A 46 5.81 1.57 12.36
N SER A 47 4.53 1.21 12.34
CA SER A 47 3.83 0.78 11.12
C SER A 47 3.63 1.94 10.15
N ALA A 48 3.33 3.13 10.67
CA ALA A 48 3.20 4.35 9.88
C ALA A 48 4.53 4.72 9.21
N ALA A 49 5.64 4.73 9.98
CA ALA A 49 6.97 5.01 9.43
C ALA A 49 7.35 4.04 8.30
N ALA A 50 7.09 2.74 8.49
CA ALA A 50 7.34 1.74 7.46
C ALA A 50 6.50 1.96 6.19
N SER A 51 5.22 2.25 6.34
CA SER A 51 4.33 2.49 5.20
C SER A 51 4.71 3.76 4.44
N GLU A 52 5.09 4.83 5.14
CA GLU A 52 5.59 6.05 4.51
C GLU A 52 6.95 5.81 3.83
N GLY A 53 7.83 5.01 4.43
CA GLY A 53 9.09 4.56 3.80
C GLY A 53 8.82 3.78 2.50
N ILE A 54 7.86 2.87 2.48
CA ILE A 54 7.43 2.14 1.28
C ILE A 54 6.88 3.10 0.22
N ARG A 55 6.09 4.10 0.61
CA ARG A 55 5.59 5.14 -0.33
C ARG A 55 6.74 5.95 -0.94
N ALA A 56 7.74 6.31 -0.15
CA ALA A 56 8.95 6.98 -0.64
C ALA A 56 9.75 6.07 -1.56
N LEU A 57 9.91 4.79 -1.20
CA LEU A 57 10.57 3.77 -2.02
C LEU A 57 9.90 3.63 -3.39
N ALA A 58 8.58 3.56 -3.44
CA ALA A 58 7.83 3.46 -4.69
C ALA A 58 8.09 4.64 -5.63
N LYS A 59 8.16 5.87 -5.09
CA LYS A 59 8.48 7.08 -5.86
C LYS A 59 9.92 7.05 -6.40
N SER A 60 10.87 6.62 -5.57
CA SER A 60 12.28 6.49 -5.97
C SER A 60 12.46 5.43 -7.05
N ALA A 61 11.83 4.27 -6.88
CA ALA A 61 11.82 3.19 -7.86
C ALA A 61 11.18 3.61 -9.19
N ALA A 62 10.08 4.38 -9.15
CA ALA A 62 9.45 4.94 -10.35
C ALA A 62 10.43 5.79 -11.17
N ARG A 63 11.20 6.63 -10.50
CA ARG A 63 12.19 7.50 -11.16
C ARG A 63 13.39 6.70 -11.70
N GLN A 64 13.86 5.73 -10.92
CA GLN A 64 15.03 4.95 -11.29
C GLN A 64 14.74 3.91 -12.38
N TRP A 65 13.56 3.28 -12.36
CA TRP A 65 13.24 2.16 -13.25
C TRP A 65 12.30 2.55 -14.39
N GLY A 66 11.65 3.71 -14.29
CA GLY A 66 10.73 4.22 -15.31
C GLY A 66 11.35 4.32 -16.71
N PRO A 67 12.61 4.82 -16.87
CA PRO A 67 13.29 4.84 -18.18
C PRO A 67 13.42 3.47 -18.82
N ASN A 68 13.39 2.39 -18.03
CA ASN A 68 13.42 1.00 -18.49
C ASN A 68 12.00 0.40 -18.67
N GLY A 69 10.97 1.24 -18.63
CA GLY A 69 9.57 0.82 -18.83
C GLY A 69 8.89 0.21 -17.61
N LEU A 70 9.56 0.09 -16.46
CA LEU A 70 8.92 -0.39 -15.22
C LEU A 70 8.10 0.73 -14.57
N THR A 71 6.96 0.35 -14.04
CA THR A 71 6.09 1.28 -13.30
C THR A 71 5.88 0.79 -11.88
N THR A 72 5.58 1.69 -10.98
CA THR A 72 5.34 1.39 -9.57
C THR A 72 4.05 2.04 -9.10
N ALA A 73 3.38 1.44 -8.13
CA ALA A 73 2.24 2.03 -7.45
C ALA A 73 2.18 1.56 -5.99
N VAL A 74 1.51 2.33 -5.17
CA VAL A 74 1.12 1.93 -3.82
C VAL A 74 -0.40 1.94 -3.74
N LEU A 75 -0.98 0.87 -3.24
CA LEU A 75 -2.38 0.83 -2.81
C LEU A 75 -2.43 1.00 -1.29
N ALA A 76 -3.00 2.09 -0.84
CA ALA A 76 -3.30 2.33 0.57
C ALA A 76 -4.74 1.88 0.81
N VAL A 77 -4.89 0.81 1.59
CA VAL A 77 -6.18 0.14 1.80
C VAL A 77 -6.58 0.17 3.28
N ALA A 78 -7.83 -0.10 3.55
CA ALA A 78 -8.35 -0.20 4.91
C ALA A 78 -7.60 -1.26 5.73
N PRO A 79 -7.48 -1.11 7.06
CA PRO A 79 -6.72 -2.02 7.93
C PRO A 79 -7.10 -3.48 7.76
N GLU A 80 -8.37 -3.78 7.67
CA GLU A 80 -8.91 -5.14 7.53
C GLU A 80 -8.54 -5.80 6.20
N VAL A 81 -8.12 -5.01 5.22
CA VAL A 81 -7.61 -5.50 3.92
C VAL A 81 -6.09 -5.64 3.92
N ALA A 82 -5.39 -4.75 4.65
CA ALA A 82 -3.94 -4.71 4.68
C ALA A 82 -3.30 -5.75 5.61
N PHE A 83 -4.05 -6.23 6.61
CA PHE A 83 -3.60 -7.15 7.65
C PHE A 83 -4.38 -8.48 7.59
N THR A 84 -4.02 -9.42 8.46
CA THR A 84 -4.90 -10.57 8.68
C THR A 84 -6.24 -10.11 9.27
N PRO A 85 -7.34 -10.85 9.08
CA PRO A 85 -8.64 -10.43 9.58
C PRO A 85 -8.64 -10.06 11.07
N GLU A 86 -7.94 -10.83 11.90
CA GLU A 86 -7.85 -10.62 13.35
C GLU A 86 -7.06 -9.34 13.67
N ALA A 87 -5.88 -9.18 13.05
CA ALA A 87 -5.05 -7.99 13.25
C ALA A 87 -5.71 -6.74 12.68
N GLY A 88 -6.42 -6.85 11.56
CA GLY A 88 -7.16 -5.75 10.97
C GLY A 88 -8.30 -5.28 11.86
N ALA A 89 -9.05 -6.21 12.44
CA ALA A 89 -10.12 -5.90 13.40
C ALA A 89 -9.57 -5.24 14.67
N GLU A 90 -8.45 -5.72 15.20
CA GLU A 90 -7.78 -5.10 16.36
C GLU A 90 -7.34 -3.66 16.04
N VAL A 91 -6.73 -3.46 14.87
CA VAL A 91 -6.33 -2.13 14.41
C VAL A 91 -7.53 -1.21 14.28
N ALA A 92 -8.61 -1.66 13.64
CA ALA A 92 -9.83 -0.88 13.48
C ALA A 92 -10.45 -0.50 14.82
N ALA A 93 -10.47 -1.42 15.79
CA ALA A 93 -11.02 -1.18 17.13
C ALA A 93 -10.18 -0.22 17.98
N THR A 94 -8.87 -0.12 17.73
CA THR A 94 -7.94 0.69 18.52
C THR A 94 -7.61 2.04 17.90
N THR A 95 -7.97 2.24 16.64
CA THR A 95 -7.71 3.52 15.95
C THR A 95 -8.92 4.44 16.04
N THR A 96 -8.65 5.75 16.10
CA THR A 96 -9.67 6.80 16.03
C THR A 96 -10.00 7.21 14.59
N LEU A 97 -9.77 6.31 13.64
CA LEU A 97 -10.16 6.55 12.24
C LEU A 97 -11.68 6.57 12.11
N ALA A 98 -12.16 7.35 11.18
CA ALA A 98 -13.59 7.40 10.89
C ALA A 98 -14.08 6.03 10.37
N ASP A 99 -15.35 5.76 10.59
CA ASP A 99 -16.03 4.65 9.93
C ASP A 99 -15.93 4.81 8.41
N PRO A 100 -15.86 3.71 7.64
CA PRO A 100 -15.86 3.80 6.20
C PRO A 100 -17.10 4.54 5.69
N ALA A 101 -16.91 5.53 4.82
CA ALA A 101 -18.02 6.28 4.23
C ALA A 101 -18.98 5.38 3.43
N LEU A 102 -18.49 4.24 2.94
CA LEU A 102 -19.32 3.23 2.28
C LEU A 102 -20.16 2.38 3.24
N GLY A 103 -20.06 2.60 4.56
CA GLY A 103 -20.87 1.92 5.58
C GLY A 103 -20.60 0.42 5.72
N ARG A 104 -19.48 -0.09 5.20
CA ARG A 104 -19.08 -1.48 5.32
C ARG A 104 -17.55 -1.62 5.39
N PRO A 105 -17.04 -2.67 6.03
CA PRO A 105 -15.61 -2.99 5.98
C PRO A 105 -15.16 -3.35 4.57
N GLY A 106 -13.86 -3.21 4.32
CA GLY A 106 -13.23 -3.62 3.08
C GLY A 106 -13.17 -5.14 2.93
N ASN A 107 -13.21 -5.60 1.68
CA ASN A 107 -13.09 -7.01 1.32
C ASN A 107 -11.94 -7.23 0.33
N PRO A 108 -10.93 -8.07 0.64
CA PRO A 108 -9.78 -8.27 -0.24
C PRO A 108 -10.16 -8.73 -1.66
N HIS A 109 -11.14 -9.63 -1.79
CA HIS A 109 -11.55 -10.14 -3.11
C HIS A 109 -12.40 -9.16 -3.90
N GLY A 110 -13.30 -8.44 -3.23
CA GLY A 110 -14.22 -7.52 -3.89
C GLY A 110 -13.64 -6.12 -4.11
N ASP A 111 -12.79 -5.66 -3.21
CA ASP A 111 -12.33 -4.27 -3.20
C ASP A 111 -10.85 -4.11 -3.60
N LEU A 112 -9.97 -5.09 -3.29
CA LEU A 112 -8.55 -4.99 -3.64
C LEU A 112 -8.23 -5.65 -4.99
N ALA A 113 -8.73 -6.87 -5.25
CA ALA A 113 -8.38 -7.59 -6.47
C ALA A 113 -8.73 -6.84 -7.76
N PRO A 114 -9.92 -6.20 -7.91
CA PRO A 114 -10.23 -5.41 -9.10
C PRO A 114 -9.30 -4.21 -9.32
N LEU A 115 -8.75 -3.63 -8.23
CA LEU A 115 -7.80 -2.53 -8.32
C LEU A 115 -6.42 -3.02 -8.78
N LEU A 116 -6.03 -4.23 -8.40
CA LEU A 116 -4.81 -4.86 -8.92
C LEU A 116 -4.94 -5.15 -10.41
N ASP A 117 -6.11 -5.62 -10.86
CA ASP A 117 -6.41 -5.82 -12.27
C ASP A 117 -6.37 -4.49 -13.05
N LEU A 118 -6.99 -3.44 -12.52
CA LEU A 118 -6.90 -2.09 -13.09
C LEU A 118 -5.45 -1.62 -13.23
N LEU A 119 -4.65 -1.82 -12.18
CA LEU A 119 -3.23 -1.42 -12.21
C LEU A 119 -2.40 -2.28 -13.15
N ALA A 120 -2.81 -3.51 -13.43
CA ALA A 120 -2.16 -4.37 -14.42
C ALA A 120 -2.47 -3.97 -15.86
N ASP A 121 -3.58 -3.25 -16.09
CA ASP A 121 -3.98 -2.80 -17.41
C ASP A 121 -2.95 -1.85 -18.03
N PRO A 122 -2.59 -2.02 -19.32
CA PRO A 122 -1.72 -1.09 -20.04
C PRO A 122 -2.19 0.37 -20.02
N ALA A 123 -3.50 0.63 -19.95
CA ALA A 123 -4.05 1.98 -19.87
C ALA A 123 -3.65 2.71 -18.58
N ALA A 124 -3.37 1.97 -17.50
CA ALA A 124 -2.94 2.53 -16.22
C ALA A 124 -1.43 2.88 -16.17
N ARG A 125 -0.67 2.69 -17.25
CA ARG A 125 0.80 2.83 -17.23
C ARG A 125 1.29 4.22 -16.93
N PHE A 126 0.53 5.25 -17.23
CA PHE A 126 0.94 6.61 -16.92
C PHE A 126 0.85 6.94 -15.43
N MET A 127 0.18 6.11 -14.64
CA MET A 127 0.16 6.19 -13.18
C MET A 127 1.37 5.47 -12.60
N THR A 128 2.50 6.15 -12.43
CA THR A 128 3.70 5.59 -11.80
C THR A 128 4.13 6.42 -10.61
N GLY A 129 4.64 5.78 -9.56
CA GLY A 129 5.02 6.43 -8.29
C GLY A 129 3.83 6.97 -7.48
N ALA A 130 2.61 6.70 -7.91
CA ALA A 130 1.39 7.18 -7.27
C ALA A 130 1.01 6.30 -6.06
N THR A 131 0.33 6.93 -5.09
CA THR A 131 -0.42 6.23 -4.05
C THR A 131 -1.91 6.38 -4.34
N LEU A 132 -2.60 5.27 -4.49
CA LEU A 132 -4.06 5.22 -4.64
C LEU A 132 -4.66 4.80 -3.30
N VAL A 133 -5.59 5.57 -2.79
CA VAL A 133 -6.34 5.25 -1.57
C VAL A 133 -7.59 4.47 -1.96
N ALA A 134 -7.79 3.33 -1.32
CA ALA A 134 -8.90 2.42 -1.56
C ALA A 134 -9.36 1.80 -0.23
N ASP A 135 -9.92 2.60 0.64
CA ASP A 135 -10.28 2.25 2.01
C ASP A 135 -11.76 2.53 2.35
N GLY A 136 -12.59 2.71 1.34
CA GLY A 136 -14.00 2.99 1.54
C GLY A 136 -14.29 4.37 2.14
N GLY A 137 -13.32 5.27 2.12
CA GLY A 137 -13.46 6.63 2.66
C GLY A 137 -13.18 6.73 4.16
N VAL A 138 -12.37 5.80 4.71
CA VAL A 138 -11.85 5.90 6.09
C VAL A 138 -10.90 7.08 6.21
N TRP A 139 -10.01 7.25 5.24
CA TRP A 139 -9.12 8.39 5.15
C TRP A 139 -9.38 9.15 3.85
N MET A 140 -9.73 10.41 3.98
CA MET A 140 -9.94 11.32 2.86
C MET A 140 -8.93 12.45 2.95
N SER A 141 -8.15 12.64 1.89
CA SER A 141 -7.26 13.79 1.77
C SER A 141 -8.10 15.07 1.62
N PRO A 142 -7.72 16.14 2.32
CA PRO A 142 -8.32 17.44 2.06
C PRO A 142 -8.01 17.94 0.63
#